data_1c97e4085d4fa9af97a9a8bcc75863c1
#
_entry.id   1c97e4085d4fa9af97a9a8bcc75863c1
#
_cell.length_a   1.000
_cell.length_b   1.000
_cell.length_c   1.000
_cell.angle_alpha   90.00
_cell.angle_beta   90.00
_cell.angle_gamma   90.00
#
_symmetry.space_group_name_H-M   'P 1'
#
loop_
_entity.id
_entity.type
_entity.pdbx_description
1 polymer ?
#
loop_
_entity_poly.entity_id
_entity_poly.type
_entity_poly.pdbx_seq_one_letter_code
_entity_poly.pdbx_strand_id
1 'polypeptide(L)'
;MRRKKKKIKKSNKEFLVIMYLFLAVFLSMMIYFVYFQVCKSESFINSPYNSLQDLFSDHVIRGDIASADGKVLATTKVSADGTQTRSYPQGRMFAHAVGYAVNGKAGLENQENFSLLRSHEFFLKRIADDISDKKAQG
;
A
#
# COMPACT_ATOMS: atom_id res chain seq x y z
N MET A 1 -53.88 -35.35 2.11
CA MET A 1 -52.73 -34.83 2.89
C MET A 1 -51.33 -35.18 2.32
N ARG A 2 -51.08 -36.33 1.68
CA ARG A 2 -49.72 -36.72 1.17
C ARG A 2 -49.18 -35.85 0.02
N ARG A 3 -50.04 -35.32 -0.89
CA ARG A 3 -49.57 -34.48 -2.02
C ARG A 3 -49.00 -33.10 -1.62
N LYS A 4 -49.53 -32.47 -0.56
CA LYS A 4 -49.01 -31.18 -0.07
C LYS A 4 -47.60 -31.30 0.54
N LYS A 5 -47.29 -32.39 1.25
CA LYS A 5 -45.97 -32.64 1.83
C LYS A 5 -44.88 -32.84 0.75
N LYS A 6 -45.23 -33.46 -0.40
CA LYS A 6 -44.26 -33.68 -1.48
C LYS A 6 -43.93 -32.40 -2.24
N LYS A 7 -44.88 -31.46 -2.38
CA LYS A 7 -44.65 -30.15 -3.01
C LYS A 7 -43.78 -29.23 -2.15
N ILE A 8 -43.96 -29.23 -0.83
CA ILE A 8 -43.14 -28.47 0.11
C ILE A 8 -41.70 -28.97 0.11
N LYS A 9 -41.48 -30.28 0.04
CA LYS A 9 -40.13 -30.86 0.00
C LYS A 9 -39.38 -30.54 -1.29
N LYS A 10 -40.07 -30.37 -2.43
CA LYS A 10 -39.45 -29.99 -3.70
C LYS A 10 -39.04 -28.50 -3.70
N SER A 11 -39.91 -27.65 -3.18
CA SER A 11 -39.64 -26.23 -3.04
C SER A 11 -38.40 -25.94 -2.14
N ASN A 12 -38.26 -26.68 -1.04
CA ASN A 12 -37.12 -26.54 -0.16
C ASN A 12 -35.79 -26.96 -0.81
N LYS A 13 -35.80 -27.95 -1.73
CA LYS A 13 -34.58 -28.34 -2.45
C LYS A 13 -34.13 -27.28 -3.44
N GLU A 14 -35.05 -26.68 -4.17
CA GLU A 14 -34.76 -25.58 -5.09
C GLU A 14 -34.19 -24.38 -4.33
N PHE A 15 -34.75 -24.07 -3.17
CA PHE A 15 -34.25 -23.00 -2.30
C PHE A 15 -32.86 -23.29 -1.76
N LEU A 16 -32.58 -24.52 -1.34
CA LEU A 16 -31.26 -24.96 -0.88
C LEU A 16 -30.21 -24.88 -1.98
N VAL A 17 -30.53 -25.23 -3.21
CA VAL A 17 -29.60 -25.12 -4.35
C VAL A 17 -29.21 -23.65 -4.59
N ILE A 18 -30.19 -22.75 -4.60
CA ILE A 18 -29.93 -21.31 -4.74
C ILE A 18 -29.09 -20.80 -3.60
N MET A 19 -29.37 -21.19 -2.36
CA MET A 19 -28.62 -20.82 -1.18
C MET A 19 -27.14 -21.26 -1.29
N TYR A 20 -26.89 -22.51 -1.67
CA TYR A 20 -25.53 -23.01 -1.84
C TYR A 20 -24.79 -22.34 -3.00
N LEU A 21 -25.49 -22.01 -4.08
CA LEU A 21 -24.92 -21.26 -5.19
C LEU A 21 -24.46 -19.86 -4.73
N PHE A 22 -25.31 -19.15 -4.00
CA PHE A 22 -24.95 -17.86 -3.42
C PHE A 22 -23.75 -17.96 -2.46
N LEU A 23 -23.77 -18.98 -1.59
CA LEU A 23 -22.67 -19.23 -0.65
C LEU A 23 -21.36 -19.51 -1.40
N ALA A 24 -21.39 -20.31 -2.46
CA ALA A 24 -20.21 -20.62 -3.27
C ALA A 24 -19.65 -19.37 -3.97
N VAL A 25 -20.51 -18.52 -4.54
CA VAL A 25 -20.09 -17.25 -5.16
C VAL A 25 -19.48 -16.33 -4.13
N PHE A 26 -20.08 -16.20 -2.94
CA PHE A 26 -19.57 -15.36 -1.87
C PHE A 26 -18.20 -15.84 -1.36
N LEU A 27 -18.05 -17.15 -1.13
CA LEU A 27 -16.76 -17.73 -0.74
C LEU A 27 -15.69 -17.54 -1.81
N SER A 28 -16.03 -17.71 -3.08
CA SER A 28 -15.12 -17.46 -4.20
C SER A 28 -14.63 -16.01 -4.21
N MET A 29 -15.54 -15.06 -3.99
CA MET A 29 -15.20 -13.65 -3.92
C MET A 29 -14.28 -13.33 -2.72
N MET A 30 -14.52 -13.93 -1.55
CA MET A 30 -13.66 -13.78 -0.38
C MET A 30 -12.24 -14.33 -0.63
N ILE A 31 -12.14 -15.52 -1.21
CA ILE A 31 -10.86 -16.15 -1.56
C ILE A 31 -10.09 -15.28 -2.56
N TYR A 32 -10.78 -14.77 -3.58
CA TYR A 32 -10.17 -13.86 -4.55
C TYR A 32 -9.68 -12.55 -3.91
N PHE A 33 -10.42 -12.00 -2.96
CA PHE A 33 -10.04 -10.79 -2.25
C PHE A 33 -8.77 -11.01 -1.41
N VAL A 34 -8.70 -12.12 -0.67
CA VAL A 34 -7.50 -12.49 0.10
C VAL A 34 -6.30 -12.70 -0.83
N TYR A 35 -6.49 -13.43 -1.94
CA TYR A 35 -5.44 -13.61 -2.95
C TYR A 35 -4.94 -12.27 -3.50
N PHE A 36 -5.84 -11.37 -3.84
CA PHE A 36 -5.49 -10.04 -4.34
C PHE A 36 -4.67 -9.26 -3.31
N GLN A 37 -5.10 -9.29 -2.05
CA GLN A 37 -4.43 -8.56 -0.97
C GLN A 37 -3.03 -9.08 -0.69
N VAL A 38 -2.81 -10.39 -0.75
CA VAL A 38 -1.51 -11.00 -0.47
C VAL A 38 -0.57 -10.95 -1.68
N CYS A 39 -1.09 -11.18 -2.88
CA CYS A 39 -0.23 -11.39 -4.06
C CYS A 39 -0.12 -10.17 -4.99
N LYS A 40 -1.10 -9.26 -4.97
CA LYS A 40 -1.19 -8.15 -5.93
C LYS A 40 -1.12 -6.76 -5.31
N SER A 41 -1.35 -6.64 -4.01
CA SER A 41 -1.42 -5.36 -3.31
C SER A 41 -0.16 -4.51 -3.49
N GLU A 42 1.03 -5.07 -3.29
CA GLU A 42 2.29 -4.34 -3.45
C GLU A 42 2.50 -3.80 -4.86
N SER A 43 2.18 -4.60 -5.88
CA SER A 43 2.31 -4.18 -7.28
C SER A 43 1.38 -3.01 -7.62
N PHE A 44 0.18 -2.98 -7.04
CA PHE A 44 -0.76 -1.88 -7.22
C PHE A 44 -0.36 -0.63 -6.46
N ILE A 45 0.09 -0.79 -5.21
CA ILE A 45 0.52 0.31 -4.35
C ILE A 45 1.76 0.99 -4.96
N ASN A 46 2.75 0.23 -5.41
CA ASN A 46 3.99 0.75 -6.00
C ASN A 46 3.86 1.11 -7.49
N SER A 47 2.65 1.12 -8.05
CA SER A 47 2.44 1.54 -9.43
C SER A 47 2.85 3.00 -9.63
N PRO A 48 3.64 3.34 -10.69
CA PRO A 48 4.02 4.71 -11.01
C PRO A 48 2.83 5.64 -11.31
N TYR A 49 1.67 5.05 -11.61
CA TYR A 49 0.42 5.76 -11.88
C TYR A 49 -0.41 6.02 -10.61
N ASN A 50 0.06 5.59 -9.44
CA ASN A 50 -0.66 5.80 -8.20
C ASN A 50 -0.36 7.19 -7.61
N SER A 51 -1.07 8.20 -8.09
CA SER A 51 -0.96 9.59 -7.62
C SER A 51 -1.31 9.76 -6.13
N LEU A 52 -2.00 8.80 -5.52
CA LEU A 52 -2.31 8.85 -4.09
C LEU A 52 -1.02 8.87 -3.23
N GLN A 53 0.04 8.21 -3.68
CA GLN A 53 1.33 8.22 -2.98
C GLN A 53 2.02 9.59 -3.05
N ASP A 54 1.79 10.36 -4.11
CA ASP A 54 2.36 11.69 -4.24
C ASP A 54 1.71 12.66 -3.22
N LEU A 55 0.43 12.49 -2.94
CA LEU A 55 -0.25 13.23 -1.88
C LEU A 55 0.31 12.91 -0.47
N PHE A 56 0.71 11.67 -0.23
CA PHE A 56 1.34 11.31 1.05
C PHE A 56 2.77 11.83 1.16
N SER A 57 3.49 12.02 0.05
CA SER A 57 4.85 12.54 0.07
C SER A 57 4.97 13.96 0.62
N ASP A 58 3.89 14.73 0.56
CA ASP A 58 3.86 16.10 1.10
C ASP A 58 3.72 16.11 2.64
N HIS A 59 3.14 15.04 3.21
CA HIS A 59 2.86 14.93 4.65
C HIS A 59 3.88 14.07 5.42
N VAL A 60 4.72 13.31 4.73
CA VAL A 60 5.71 12.41 5.35
C VAL A 60 7.10 12.72 4.82
N ILE A 61 8.08 12.84 5.73
CA ILE A 61 9.48 12.93 5.34
C ILE A 61 9.93 11.56 4.84
N ARG A 62 10.32 11.50 3.57
CA ARG A 62 10.72 10.25 2.93
C ARG A 62 11.96 9.65 3.58
N GLY A 63 11.92 8.37 3.94
CA GLY A 63 12.99 7.64 4.61
C GLY A 63 14.29 7.55 3.80
N ASP A 64 15.38 7.23 4.48
CA ASP A 64 16.70 7.10 3.88
C ASP A 64 16.92 5.72 3.25
N ILE A 65 17.69 5.68 2.16
CA ILE A 65 18.21 4.45 1.58
C ILE A 65 19.69 4.35 1.95
N ALA A 66 20.04 3.31 2.69
CA ALA A 66 21.42 3.03 3.07
C ALA A 66 21.94 1.73 2.42
N SER A 67 23.23 1.68 2.18
CA SER A 67 23.94 0.48 1.76
C SER A 67 24.16 -0.46 2.96
N ALA A 68 24.51 -1.71 2.70
CA ALA A 68 24.81 -2.70 3.74
C ALA A 68 25.98 -2.32 4.67
N ASP A 69 26.89 -1.46 4.20
CA ASP A 69 27.98 -0.89 4.98
C ASP A 69 27.59 0.41 5.74
N GLY A 70 26.30 0.73 5.77
CA GLY A 70 25.76 1.88 6.50
C GLY A 70 25.91 3.23 5.79
N LYS A 71 26.45 3.27 4.56
CA LYS A 71 26.57 4.53 3.82
C LYS A 71 25.23 4.95 3.26
N VAL A 72 24.86 6.21 3.48
CA VAL A 72 23.63 6.79 2.95
C VAL A 72 23.75 6.99 1.44
N LEU A 73 22.85 6.37 0.70
CA LEU A 73 22.74 6.43 -0.77
C LEU A 73 21.73 7.47 -1.22
N ALA A 74 20.62 7.61 -0.48
CA ALA A 74 19.60 8.63 -0.70
C ALA A 74 19.04 9.11 0.64
N THR A 75 18.89 10.42 0.82
CA THR A 75 18.33 11.04 2.03
C THR A 75 17.44 12.22 1.67
N THR A 76 16.52 12.59 2.55
CA THR A 76 15.64 13.75 2.37
C THR A 76 16.10 14.89 3.28
N LYS A 77 16.40 16.04 2.68
CA LYS A 77 16.69 17.27 3.41
C LYS A 77 15.42 18.13 3.48
N VAL A 78 15.08 18.56 4.67
CA VAL A 78 13.96 19.47 4.90
C VAL A 78 14.52 20.86 5.14
N SER A 79 14.12 21.83 4.32
CA SER A 79 14.48 23.23 4.47
C SER A 79 13.66 23.90 5.57
N ALA A 80 14.06 25.07 6.04
CA ALA A 80 13.36 25.83 7.09
C ALA A 80 11.92 26.25 6.69
N ASP A 81 11.62 26.31 5.41
CA ASP A 81 10.31 26.58 4.82
C ASP A 81 9.42 25.33 4.70
N GLY A 82 9.90 24.15 5.18
CA GLY A 82 9.19 22.87 5.07
C GLY A 82 9.33 22.17 3.72
N THR A 83 10.07 22.74 2.77
CA THR A 83 10.31 22.12 1.46
C THR A 83 11.24 20.92 1.60
N GLN A 84 10.83 19.79 1.03
CA GLN A 84 11.60 18.56 1.02
C GLN A 84 12.43 18.45 -0.27
N THR A 85 13.72 18.19 -0.12
CA THR A 85 14.62 17.97 -1.26
C THR A 85 15.31 16.62 -1.11
N ARG A 86 15.13 15.73 -2.09
CA ARG A 86 15.80 14.43 -2.15
C ARG A 86 17.27 14.64 -2.56
N SER A 87 18.20 14.12 -1.79
CA SER A 87 19.63 14.22 -2.01
C SER A 87 20.27 12.85 -2.18
N TYR A 88 21.17 12.72 -3.15
CA TYR A 88 21.90 11.49 -3.47
C TYR A 88 23.41 11.71 -3.25
N PRO A 89 23.93 11.49 -2.04
CA PRO A 89 25.32 11.83 -1.69
C PRO A 89 26.37 11.14 -2.53
N GLN A 90 26.08 9.93 -3.01
CA GLN A 90 26.99 9.12 -3.84
C GLN A 90 26.87 9.41 -5.35
N GLY A 91 26.00 10.34 -5.73
CA GLY A 91 25.85 10.83 -7.10
C GLY A 91 25.56 9.71 -8.11
N ARG A 92 26.25 9.75 -9.24
CA ARG A 92 26.00 8.87 -10.40
C ARG A 92 26.42 7.41 -10.15
N MET A 93 27.26 7.12 -9.17
CA MET A 93 27.80 5.78 -8.93
C MET A 93 26.69 4.75 -8.68
N PHE A 94 25.67 5.11 -7.92
CA PHE A 94 24.56 4.23 -7.56
C PHE A 94 23.24 4.56 -8.29
N ALA A 95 23.27 5.46 -9.28
CA ALA A 95 22.07 5.94 -9.95
C ALA A 95 21.22 4.83 -10.59
N HIS A 96 21.85 3.77 -11.12
CA HIS A 96 21.12 2.64 -11.71
C HIS A 96 20.42 1.76 -10.68
N ALA A 97 20.99 1.61 -9.47
CA ALA A 97 20.41 0.81 -8.40
C ALA A 97 19.39 1.62 -7.61
N VAL A 98 19.78 2.78 -7.13
CA VAL A 98 18.93 3.64 -6.30
C VAL A 98 17.80 4.29 -7.11
N GLY A 99 18.12 4.72 -8.34
CA GLY A 99 17.17 5.41 -9.20
C GLY A 99 16.96 6.87 -8.79
N TYR A 100 15.73 7.35 -8.98
CA TYR A 100 15.32 8.72 -8.64
C TYR A 100 13.86 8.76 -8.21
N ALA A 101 13.49 9.80 -7.47
CA ALA A 101 12.15 10.02 -6.94
C ALA A 101 11.52 11.35 -7.38
N VAL A 102 12.19 12.14 -8.22
CA VAL A 102 11.74 13.46 -8.69
C VAL A 102 11.39 13.40 -10.18
N ASN A 103 10.22 13.92 -10.55
CA ASN A 103 9.68 13.86 -11.93
C ASN A 103 9.50 12.43 -12.47
N GLY A 104 9.03 11.54 -11.61
CA GLY A 104 8.89 10.12 -11.82
C GLY A 104 9.59 9.32 -10.72
N LYS A 105 9.59 8.01 -10.85
CA LYS A 105 10.23 7.12 -9.88
C LYS A 105 10.88 5.96 -10.63
N ALA A 106 12.10 5.59 -10.25
CA ALA A 106 12.83 4.46 -10.85
C ALA A 106 13.74 3.78 -9.82
N GLY A 107 14.19 2.55 -10.11
CA GLY A 107 15.08 1.78 -9.25
C GLY A 107 14.46 1.45 -7.88
N LEU A 108 15.29 1.37 -6.85
CA LEU A 108 14.87 1.13 -5.47
C LEU A 108 13.91 2.22 -4.95
N GLU A 109 14.07 3.45 -5.38
CA GLU A 109 13.16 4.56 -5.06
C GLU A 109 11.71 4.28 -5.48
N ASN A 110 11.52 3.59 -6.60
CA ASN A 110 10.18 3.16 -7.05
C ASN A 110 9.72 1.89 -6.36
N GLN A 111 10.60 0.91 -6.25
CA GLN A 111 10.27 -0.40 -5.67
C GLN A 111 9.88 -0.30 -4.19
N GLU A 112 10.63 0.49 -3.43
CA GLU A 112 10.43 0.68 -2.00
C GLU A 112 9.65 1.97 -1.67
N ASN A 113 9.00 2.57 -2.66
CA ASN A 113 8.32 3.86 -2.49
C ASN A 113 7.32 3.86 -1.33
N PHE A 114 6.54 2.79 -1.19
CA PHE A 114 5.57 2.65 -0.10
C PHE A 114 6.26 2.50 1.26
N SER A 115 7.34 1.71 1.33
CA SER A 115 8.13 1.52 2.56
C SER A 115 8.77 2.83 3.01
N LEU A 116 9.32 3.60 2.06
CA LEU A 116 9.98 4.89 2.32
C LEU A 116 9.03 6.01 2.76
N LEU A 117 7.74 5.90 2.42
CA LEU A 117 6.69 6.85 2.82
C LEU A 117 5.87 6.35 4.02
N ARG A 118 6.12 5.12 4.48
CA ARG A 118 5.42 4.55 5.61
C ARG A 118 6.07 5.02 6.91
N SER A 119 5.36 5.85 7.66
CA SER A 119 5.78 6.20 9.02
C SER A 119 5.76 4.97 9.93
N HIS A 120 6.86 4.68 10.61
CA HIS A 120 6.99 3.64 11.63
C HIS A 120 6.63 4.16 13.04
N GLU A 121 6.18 5.39 13.13
CA GLU A 121 5.81 5.99 14.40
C GLU A 121 4.54 5.40 15.00
N PHE A 122 4.51 5.32 16.33
CA PHE A 122 3.36 4.80 17.04
C PHE A 122 2.11 5.65 16.76
N PHE A 123 0.96 5.01 16.58
CA PHE A 123 -0.30 5.63 16.15
C PHE A 123 -0.69 6.90 16.94
N LEU A 124 -0.50 6.88 18.28
CA LEU A 124 -0.80 8.04 19.13
C LEU A 124 0.13 9.23 18.87
N LYS A 125 1.40 8.97 18.51
CA LYS A 125 2.35 10.02 18.16
C LYS A 125 1.96 10.64 16.82
N ARG A 126 1.55 9.85 15.83
CA ARG A 126 1.05 10.36 14.55
C ARG A 126 -0.14 11.30 14.71
N ILE A 127 -1.10 10.97 15.59
CA ILE A 127 -2.23 11.84 15.89
C ILE A 127 -1.75 13.15 16.54
N ALA A 128 -0.80 13.08 17.46
CA ALA A 128 -0.26 14.27 18.13
C ALA A 128 0.52 15.16 17.16
N ASP A 129 1.29 14.58 16.24
CA ASP A 129 2.06 15.29 15.24
C ASP A 129 1.15 15.91 14.17
N ASP A 130 0.08 15.22 13.76
CA ASP A 130 -0.94 15.73 12.83
C ASP A 130 -1.68 16.94 13.42
N ILE A 131 -2.03 16.90 14.72
CA ILE A 131 -2.61 18.04 15.44
C ILE A 131 -1.61 19.21 15.55
N SER A 132 -0.31 18.93 15.59
CA SER A 132 0.77 19.90 15.73
C SER A 132 1.33 20.38 14.38
N ASP A 133 0.76 19.97 13.27
CA ASP A 133 1.19 20.28 11.88
C ASP A 133 2.66 19.90 11.60
N LYS A 134 3.16 18.84 12.25
CA LYS A 134 4.51 18.30 12.05
C LYS A 134 4.45 17.11 11.09
N LYS A 135 5.37 17.08 10.13
CA LYS A 135 5.51 15.97 9.18
C LYS A 135 6.06 14.73 9.88
N ALA A 136 5.41 13.57 9.69
CA ALA A 136 5.89 12.30 10.18
C ALA A 136 7.15 11.86 9.41
N GLN A 137 8.04 11.11 10.06
CA GLN A 137 9.21 10.50 9.41
C GLN A 137 8.84 9.11 8.85
N GLY A 138 9.24 8.85 7.63
CA GLY A 138 9.16 7.56 6.96
C GLY A 138 10.38 6.68 7.21
#